data_ae1673dc733d9c6293e46659f70578b2
#
_entry.id   ae1673dc733d9c6293e46659f70578b2
#
_cell.length_a   1.000
_cell.length_b   1.000
_cell.length_c   1.000
_cell.angle_alpha   90.00
_cell.angle_beta   90.00
_cell.angle_gamma   90.00
#
_symmetry.space_group_name_H-M   'P 1'
#
loop_
_entity.id
_entity.type
_entity.pdbx_description
1 polymer ?
#
loop_
_entity_poly.entity_id
_entity_poly.type
_entity_poly.pdbx_seq_one_letter_code
_entity_poly.pdbx_strand_id
1 'polypeptide(L)'
;MSKQSKHTWIIDVMEDGSASIEVDGRSVTPIPAWMLPEGVKEGDVLSVTHDRGESRSALVIETDPEAKKKALDWSARQVSRKSKVDRGGDIQL
;
A
#
# COMPACT_ATOMS: atom_id res chain seq x y z
N MET A 1 -5.27 -28.89 2.39
CA MET A 1 -4.40 -28.03 3.17
C MET A 1 -4.46 -26.60 2.67
N SER A 2 -4.42 -25.68 3.57
CA SER A 2 -4.48 -24.29 3.17
C SER A 2 -3.08 -23.75 2.86
N LYS A 3 -3.03 -22.75 2.00
CA LYS A 3 -1.80 -22.02 1.70
C LYS A 3 -1.96 -20.61 2.20
N GLN A 4 -0.93 -20.12 2.88
CA GLN A 4 -0.97 -18.79 3.44
C GLN A 4 0.10 -17.93 2.80
N SER A 5 -0.26 -16.71 2.43
CA SER A 5 0.66 -15.75 1.87
C SER A 5 0.41 -14.39 2.51
N LYS A 6 1.44 -13.56 2.51
CA LYS A 6 1.35 -12.20 3.05
C LYS A 6 1.63 -11.20 1.96
N HIS A 7 0.90 -10.11 2.01
CA HIS A 7 1.01 -9.06 1.01
C HIS A 7 1.01 -7.71 1.70
N THR A 8 1.58 -6.73 1.03
CA THR A 8 1.56 -5.35 1.51
C THR A 8 0.72 -4.53 0.55
N TRP A 9 -0.29 -3.87 1.09
CA TRP A 9 -1.18 -3.02 0.31
C TRP A 9 -0.99 -1.59 0.74
N ILE A 10 -0.89 -0.67 -0.21
CA ILE A 10 -0.83 0.76 0.09
C ILE A 10 -2.04 1.41 -0.58
N ILE A 11 -2.76 2.21 0.20
CA ILE A 11 -3.93 2.88 -0.33
C ILE A 11 -3.47 4.07 -1.17
N ASP A 12 -3.71 4.01 -2.47
CA ASP A 12 -3.29 5.04 -3.40
C ASP A 12 -4.33 6.16 -3.47
N VAL A 13 -5.56 5.79 -3.83
CA VAL A 13 -6.64 6.76 -3.98
C VAL A 13 -7.89 6.19 -3.32
N MET A 14 -8.61 7.06 -2.59
CA MET A 14 -9.90 6.71 -2.01
C MET A 14 -10.97 7.50 -2.74
N GLU A 15 -11.96 6.80 -3.25
CA GLU A 15 -13.12 7.43 -3.87
C GLU A 15 -14.38 6.92 -3.21
N ASP A 16 -15.51 7.52 -3.57
CA ASP A 16 -16.78 7.09 -3.01
C ASP A 16 -16.99 5.62 -3.29
N GLY A 17 -16.96 4.81 -2.25
CA GLY A 17 -17.26 3.40 -2.37
C GLY A 17 -16.14 2.53 -2.91
N SER A 18 -15.01 3.09 -3.31
CA SER A 18 -13.92 2.28 -3.81
C SER A 18 -12.56 2.85 -3.43
N ALA A 19 -11.56 2.01 -3.51
CA ALA A 19 -10.20 2.40 -3.21
C ALA A 19 -9.26 1.75 -4.23
N SER A 20 -8.26 2.51 -4.66
CA SER A 20 -7.20 1.97 -5.52
C SER A 20 -6.05 1.56 -4.64
N ILE A 21 -5.66 0.30 -4.73
CA ILE A 21 -4.66 -0.29 -3.85
C ILE A 21 -3.43 -0.69 -4.65
N GLU A 22 -2.27 -0.25 -4.19
CA GLU A 22 -1.01 -0.74 -4.76
C GLU A 22 -0.67 -2.04 -4.05
N VAL A 23 -0.62 -3.14 -4.79
CA VAL A 23 -0.41 -4.46 -4.25
C VAL A 23 1.06 -4.85 -4.40
N ASP A 24 1.73 -5.05 -3.27
CA ASP A 24 3.13 -5.50 -3.22
C ASP A 24 4.06 -4.62 -4.06
N GLY A 25 3.74 -3.34 -4.16
CA GLY A 25 4.58 -2.41 -4.89
C GLY A 25 4.55 -2.55 -6.40
N ARG A 26 3.59 -3.30 -6.93
CA ARG A 26 3.60 -3.60 -8.36
C ARG A 26 2.41 -3.04 -9.13
N SER A 27 1.23 -3.47 -8.77
CA SER A 27 0.06 -3.15 -9.56
C SER A 27 -0.96 -2.41 -8.72
N VAL A 28 -1.73 -1.56 -9.38
CA VAL A 28 -2.81 -0.85 -8.72
C VAL A 28 -4.12 -1.55 -9.09
N THR A 29 -4.85 -1.94 -8.06
CA THR A 29 -6.08 -2.69 -8.21
C THR A 29 -7.21 -1.98 -7.47
N PRO A 30 -8.35 -1.74 -8.11
CA PRO A 30 -9.49 -1.17 -7.40
C PRO A 30 -10.21 -2.23 -6.58
N ILE A 31 -10.60 -1.88 -5.37
CA ILE A 31 -11.40 -2.75 -4.53
C ILE A 31 -12.52 -1.95 -3.87
N PRO A 32 -13.60 -2.62 -3.45
CA PRO A 32 -14.65 -1.91 -2.70
C PRO A 32 -14.12 -1.40 -1.37
N ALA A 33 -14.45 -0.17 -1.03
CA ALA A 33 -13.94 0.45 0.19
C ALA A 33 -14.40 -0.28 1.45
N TRP A 34 -15.54 -0.95 1.41
CA TRP A 34 -16.05 -1.65 2.59
C TRP A 34 -15.16 -2.82 3.00
N MET A 35 -14.27 -3.27 2.13
CA MET A 35 -13.35 -4.35 2.46
C MET A 35 -12.20 -3.90 3.36
N LEU A 36 -12.02 -2.61 3.53
CA LEU A 36 -10.89 -2.06 4.26
C LEU A 36 -11.25 -1.79 5.72
N PRO A 37 -10.27 -1.78 6.62
CA PRO A 37 -10.54 -1.39 8.01
C PRO A 37 -11.11 0.02 8.09
N GLU A 38 -11.87 0.28 9.15
CA GLU A 38 -12.46 1.59 9.32
C GLU A 38 -11.38 2.64 9.57
N GLY A 39 -11.60 3.84 9.06
CA GLY A 39 -10.71 4.95 9.33
C GLY A 39 -9.45 5.00 8.50
N VAL A 40 -9.28 4.08 7.55
CA VAL A 40 -8.11 4.12 6.67
C VAL A 40 -8.22 5.27 5.70
N LYS A 41 -7.07 5.74 5.21
CA LYS A 41 -7.03 6.85 4.29
C LYS A 41 -5.87 6.68 3.32
N GLU A 42 -5.81 7.55 2.35
CA GLU A 42 -4.76 7.51 1.33
C GLU A 42 -3.39 7.58 2.00
N GLY A 43 -2.48 6.75 1.53
CA GLY A 43 -1.15 6.64 2.08
C GLY A 43 -1.00 5.59 3.17
N ASP A 44 -2.10 5.06 3.68
CA ASP A 44 -2.02 4.04 4.72
C ASP A 44 -1.48 2.74 4.15
N VAL A 45 -0.70 2.05 4.97
CA VAL A 45 -0.13 0.75 4.61
C VAL A 45 -0.88 -0.33 5.36
N LEU A 46 -1.25 -1.37 4.63
CA LEU A 46 -2.01 -2.49 5.17
C LEU A 46 -1.22 -3.78 5.05
N SER A 47 -1.30 -4.59 6.08
CA SER A 47 -0.74 -5.93 6.05
C SER A 47 -1.90 -6.89 5.73
N VAL A 48 -1.75 -7.67 4.68
CA VAL A 48 -2.81 -8.56 4.22
C VAL A 48 -2.31 -10.00 4.29
N THR A 49 -3.04 -10.82 5.01
CA THR A 49 -2.78 -12.24 5.07
C THR A 49 -3.86 -12.97 4.30
N HIS A 50 -3.45 -13.77 3.35
CA HIS A 50 -4.38 -14.55 2.53
C HIS A 50 -4.22 -16.01 2.86
N ASP A 51 -5.31 -16.64 3.25
CA ASP A 51 -5.34 -18.06 3.58
C ASP A 51 -6.24 -18.75 2.56
N ARG A 52 -5.65 -19.60 1.74
CA ARG A 52 -6.32 -20.19 0.61
C ARG A 52 -6.47 -21.69 0.80
N GLY A 53 -7.71 -22.15 0.92
CA GLY A 53 -8.02 -23.55 1.02
C GLY A 53 -8.73 -24.05 -0.22
N GLU A 54 -9.18 -25.30 -0.17
CA GLU A 54 -9.82 -25.91 -1.32
C GLU A 54 -11.17 -25.27 -1.66
N SER A 55 -11.97 -25.02 -0.65
CA SER A 55 -13.32 -24.53 -0.87
C SER A 55 -13.54 -23.15 -0.27
N ARG A 56 -12.48 -22.51 0.21
CA ARG A 56 -12.64 -21.19 0.83
C ARG A 56 -11.34 -20.42 0.72
N SER A 57 -11.48 -19.11 0.75
CA SER A 57 -10.37 -18.20 0.76
C SER A 57 -10.67 -17.11 1.78
N ALA A 58 -9.71 -16.77 2.62
CA ALA A 58 -9.92 -15.76 3.64
C ALA A 58 -8.83 -14.72 3.56
N LEU A 59 -9.23 -13.46 3.69
CA LEU A 59 -8.31 -12.34 3.74
C LEU A 59 -8.43 -11.66 5.08
N VAL A 60 -7.29 -11.42 5.74
CA VAL A 60 -7.25 -10.61 6.94
C VAL A 60 -6.47 -9.35 6.59
N ILE A 61 -7.14 -8.21 6.65
CA ILE A 61 -6.57 -6.93 6.27
C ILE A 61 -6.42 -6.08 7.52
N GLU A 62 -5.18 -5.71 7.85
CA GLU A 62 -4.90 -4.97 9.08
C GLU A 62 -4.06 -3.74 8.75
N THR A 63 -4.27 -2.66 9.51
CA THR A 63 -3.43 -1.48 9.36
C THR A 63 -2.05 -1.77 9.91
N ASP A 64 -1.03 -1.20 9.29
CA ASP A 64 0.35 -1.39 9.70
C ASP A 64 1.01 -0.02 9.87
N PRO A 65 0.84 0.62 11.03
CA PRO A 65 1.38 1.96 11.22
C PRO A 65 2.89 2.03 11.20
N GLU A 66 3.57 0.95 11.57
CA GLU A 66 5.02 0.94 11.52
C GLU A 66 5.53 0.93 10.09
N ALA A 67 4.91 0.13 9.24
CA ALA A 67 5.29 0.09 7.85
C ALA A 67 4.98 1.41 7.16
N LYS A 68 3.88 2.05 7.53
CA LYS A 68 3.55 3.36 7.00
C LYS A 68 4.62 4.38 7.38
N LYS A 69 5.05 4.36 8.63
CA LYS A 69 6.07 5.27 9.09
C LYS A 69 7.37 5.08 8.33
N LYS A 70 7.78 3.83 8.12
CA LYS A 70 9.00 3.54 7.37
C LYS A 70 8.88 4.02 5.91
N ALA A 71 7.73 3.81 5.30
CA ALA A 71 7.51 4.23 3.93
C ALA A 71 7.59 5.74 3.80
N LEU A 72 7.02 6.47 4.76
CA LEU A 72 7.05 7.92 4.73
C LEU A 72 8.47 8.44 4.93
N ASP A 73 9.21 7.85 5.87
CA ASP A 73 10.60 8.24 6.09
C ASP A 73 11.44 8.03 4.83
N TRP A 74 11.26 6.90 4.19
CA TRP A 74 12.00 6.59 2.98
C TRP A 74 11.65 7.55 1.86
N SER A 75 10.38 7.86 1.70
CA SER A 75 9.93 8.81 0.69
C SER A 75 10.50 10.19 0.92
N ALA A 76 10.54 10.63 2.17
CA ALA A 76 11.09 11.93 2.50
C ALA A 76 12.56 12.02 2.12
N ARG A 77 13.32 10.96 2.39
CA ARG A 77 14.72 10.92 2.01
C ARG A 77 14.90 10.98 0.51
N GLN A 78 14.07 10.26 -0.23
CA GLN A 78 14.13 10.25 -1.68
C GLN A 78 13.85 11.63 -2.25
N VAL A 79 12.83 12.27 -1.73
CA VAL A 79 12.47 13.61 -2.19
C VAL A 79 13.62 14.60 -1.95
N SER A 80 14.22 14.55 -0.78
CA SER A 80 15.34 15.42 -0.45
C SER A 80 16.49 15.20 -1.42
N ARG A 81 16.78 13.95 -1.71
CA ARG A 81 17.87 13.62 -2.61
C ARG A 81 17.61 14.14 -4.01
N LYS A 82 16.39 13.99 -4.48
CA LYS A 82 16.02 14.48 -5.80
C LYS A 82 16.13 15.99 -5.87
N SER A 83 15.70 16.66 -4.84
CA SER A 83 15.80 18.11 -4.81
C SER A 83 17.22 18.59 -5.00
N LYS A 84 18.17 17.93 -4.39
CA LYS A 84 19.54 18.30 -4.51
C LYS A 84 20.08 18.08 -5.92
N VAL A 85 19.65 17.00 -6.53
CA VAL A 85 20.14 16.65 -7.84
C VAL A 85 19.54 17.54 -8.92
N ASP A 86 18.27 17.82 -8.73
CA ASP A 86 17.57 18.52 -9.76
C ASP A 86 17.89 19.94 -9.91
N ARG A 87 18.74 20.46 -9.25
CA ARG A 87 18.99 21.75 -9.42
C ARG A 87 19.85 22.01 -10.31
N GLY A 88 19.97 21.44 -10.68
CA GLY A 88 20.79 21.66 -11.55
C GLY A 88 20.27 21.12 -12.63
N GLY A 89 19.94 21.00 -12.78
CA GLY A 89 19.54 20.53 -13.51
C GLY A 89 19.05 19.56 -13.85
N ASP A 90 18.95 19.37 -13.78
CA ASP A 90 18.42 18.61 -13.93
C ASP A 90 18.10 17.91 -14.12
N ILE A 91 18.02 17.72 -14.23
CA ILE A 91 17.63 17.02 -14.11
C ILE A 91 17.31 16.34 -14.24
N GLN A 92 17.06 16.12 -14.33
CA GLN A 92 16.71 15.61 -14.17
C GLN A 92 16.43 15.09 -14.22
N LEU A 93 16.27 15.05 -14.43
CA LEU A 93 16.02 14.81 -14.27
C LEU A 93 15.88 14.55 -14.23
#